data_aa92802e22c0a20dd9a38e071ac5fda9
#
_entry.id   aa92802e22c0a20dd9a38e071ac5fda9
#
_cell.length_a   1.000
_cell.length_b   1.000
_cell.length_c   1.000
_cell.angle_alpha   90.00
_cell.angle_beta   90.00
_cell.angle_gamma   90.00
#
_symmetry.space_group_name_H-M   'P 1'
#
loop_
_entity.id
_entity.type
_entity.pdbx_description
1 polymer ?
#
loop_
_entity_poly.entity_id
_entity_poly.type
_entity_poly.pdbx_seq_one_letter_code
_entity_poly.pdbx_strand_id
1 'polypeptide(L)'
;NFNCWFAQELYSHQPMYSPEPTKNTMEHRPLEGFVFAVTPFNFTSIAGNLPSAPAIMGNVALWKPASSAVYPAYFIMQVFQEAGLPDGVINFIPGRGSVVGPLVMDHPDLAGVHFTGSTAVFQNMWQHIGGNIQQYKSYPRIVGETGGKDFCLAHKSVNINELATAMIRGAFEFQGQKCS
;
A
#
# COMPACT_ATOMS: atom_id res chain seq x y z
N ASN A 1 4.80 -3.24 14.14
CA ASN A 1 3.96 -3.79 15.24
C ASN A 1 2.47 -3.78 14.89
N PHE A 2 1.93 -2.67 14.37
CA PHE A 2 0.50 -2.53 14.08
C PHE A 2 0.04 -3.51 12.99
N ASN A 3 0.76 -3.56 11.86
CA ASN A 3 0.43 -4.47 10.76
C ASN A 3 0.55 -5.94 11.16
N CYS A 4 1.55 -6.29 11.97
CA CYS A 4 1.69 -7.67 12.46
C CYS A 4 0.50 -8.07 13.35
N TRP A 5 0.08 -7.16 14.22
CA TRP A 5 -1.09 -7.38 15.07
C TRP A 5 -2.37 -7.53 14.23
N PHE A 6 -2.61 -6.65 13.27
CA PHE A 6 -3.76 -6.75 12.38
C PHE A 6 -3.76 -8.04 11.54
N ALA A 7 -2.60 -8.44 11.02
CA ALA A 7 -2.50 -9.70 10.28
C ALA A 7 -2.89 -10.89 11.17
N GLN A 8 -2.42 -10.91 12.42
CA GLN A 8 -2.78 -11.95 13.38
C GLN A 8 -4.28 -11.96 13.68
N GLU A 9 -4.88 -10.77 13.89
CA GLU A 9 -6.32 -10.63 14.09
C GLU A 9 -7.12 -11.16 12.90
N LEU A 10 -6.73 -10.77 11.67
CA LEU A 10 -7.39 -11.22 10.45
C LEU A 10 -7.34 -12.75 10.28
N TYR A 11 -6.21 -13.37 10.59
CA TYR A 11 -6.09 -14.84 10.54
C TYR A 11 -6.97 -15.55 11.58
N SER A 12 -7.32 -14.89 12.68
CA SER A 12 -8.20 -15.44 13.71
C SER A 12 -9.69 -15.36 13.38
N HIS A 13 -10.07 -14.48 12.42
CA HIS A 13 -11.46 -14.29 12.06
C HIS A 13 -12.02 -15.51 11.33
N GLN A 14 -13.08 -16.06 11.87
CA GLN A 14 -13.79 -17.19 11.28
C GLN A 14 -15.26 -16.82 11.01
N PRO A 15 -15.96 -17.53 10.11
CA PRO A 15 -17.39 -17.31 9.86
C PRO A 15 -18.18 -17.35 11.18
N MET A 16 -19.00 -16.33 11.41
CA MET A 16 -19.77 -16.17 12.65
C MET A 16 -20.88 -17.23 12.83
N TYR A 17 -21.27 -17.87 11.74
CA TYR A 17 -22.40 -18.80 11.76
C TYR A 17 -22.10 -20.06 10.97
N SER A 18 -22.37 -21.20 11.60
CA SER A 18 -22.33 -22.53 10.99
C SER A 18 -23.66 -23.24 11.31
N PRO A 19 -24.57 -23.37 10.33
CA PRO A 19 -25.84 -24.06 10.56
C PRO A 19 -25.60 -25.57 10.76
N GLU A 20 -26.32 -26.19 11.72
CA GLU A 20 -26.26 -27.63 11.90
C GLU A 20 -26.75 -28.39 10.66
N PRO A 21 -26.07 -29.46 10.21
CA PRO A 21 -24.85 -30.07 10.77
C PRO A 21 -23.54 -29.55 10.13
N THR A 22 -23.55 -28.39 9.48
CA THR A 22 -22.44 -27.83 8.71
C THR A 22 -21.45 -27.08 9.62
N LYS A 23 -20.17 -27.15 9.31
CA LYS A 23 -19.13 -26.28 9.91
C LYS A 23 -18.48 -25.44 8.83
N ASN A 24 -18.64 -24.11 8.91
CA ASN A 24 -17.97 -23.16 8.03
C ASN A 24 -16.63 -22.76 8.65
N THR A 25 -15.58 -22.87 7.85
CA THR A 25 -14.22 -22.41 8.23
C THR A 25 -13.61 -21.62 7.08
N MET A 26 -12.69 -20.74 7.41
CA MET A 26 -11.94 -19.94 6.44
C MET A 26 -10.45 -20.17 6.64
N GLU A 27 -9.75 -20.42 5.54
CA GLU A 27 -8.30 -20.47 5.47
C GLU A 27 -7.81 -19.32 4.58
N HIS A 28 -6.88 -18.51 5.11
CA HIS A 28 -6.28 -17.42 4.35
C HIS A 28 -5.10 -17.95 3.55
N ARG A 29 -5.08 -17.67 2.25
CA ARG A 29 -3.97 -17.97 1.35
C ARG A 29 -3.41 -16.68 0.77
N PRO A 30 -2.09 -16.63 0.46
CA PRO A 30 -1.54 -15.55 -0.35
C PRO A 30 -2.17 -15.56 -1.76
N LEU A 31 -2.07 -14.43 -2.43
CA LEU A 31 -2.48 -14.32 -3.84
C LEU A 31 -1.54 -15.15 -4.73
N GLU A 32 -2.06 -15.71 -5.81
CA GLU A 32 -1.25 -16.37 -6.83
C GLU A 32 -0.62 -15.32 -7.74
N GLY A 33 0.70 -15.11 -7.57
CA GLY A 33 1.44 -14.07 -8.27
C GLY A 33 2.13 -13.11 -7.30
N PHE A 34 2.30 -11.86 -7.71
CA PHE A 34 2.97 -10.84 -6.91
C PHE A 34 2.16 -9.55 -6.78
N VAL A 35 2.44 -8.81 -5.73
CA VAL A 35 1.86 -7.47 -5.49
C VAL A 35 2.86 -6.40 -5.90
N PHE A 36 2.46 -5.49 -6.77
CA PHE A 36 3.25 -4.33 -7.16
C PHE A 36 3.03 -3.20 -6.15
N ALA A 37 4.02 -2.95 -5.30
CA ALA A 37 4.01 -1.89 -4.31
C ALA A 37 4.71 -0.65 -4.87
N VAL A 38 3.95 0.43 -5.09
CA VAL A 38 4.49 1.71 -5.60
C VAL A 38 4.35 2.76 -4.52
N THR A 39 5.47 3.26 -4.02
CA THR A 39 5.51 4.08 -2.82
C THR A 39 5.85 5.54 -3.11
N PRO A 40 5.29 6.48 -2.32
CA PRO A 40 5.45 7.91 -2.51
C PRO A 40 6.81 8.41 -1.99
N PHE A 41 7.08 9.69 -2.23
CA PHE A 41 8.32 10.33 -1.80
C PHE A 41 8.24 10.99 -0.42
N ASN A 42 7.03 11.31 0.05
CA ASN A 42 6.82 12.20 1.18
C ASN A 42 7.02 11.54 2.56
N PHE A 43 6.73 10.23 2.69
CA PHE A 43 6.90 9.53 3.97
C PHE A 43 7.65 8.22 3.82
N THR A 44 8.79 8.13 4.47
CA THR A 44 9.62 6.92 4.52
C THR A 44 8.89 5.74 5.18
N SER A 45 8.06 6.01 6.20
CA SER A 45 7.24 4.98 6.85
C SER A 45 6.21 4.35 5.90
N ILE A 46 5.55 5.16 5.06
CA ILE A 46 4.63 4.66 4.03
C ILE A 46 5.39 3.84 2.98
N ALA A 47 6.60 4.30 2.62
CA ALA A 47 7.45 3.56 1.68
C ALA A 47 7.80 2.15 2.19
N GLY A 48 8.03 1.97 3.48
CA GLY A 48 8.23 0.65 4.10
C GLY A 48 6.94 -0.15 4.28
N ASN A 49 5.82 0.54 4.54
CA ASN A 49 4.54 -0.09 4.82
C ASN A 49 3.92 -0.77 3.58
N LEU A 50 3.97 -0.12 2.43
CA LEU A 50 3.29 -0.64 1.23
C LEU A 50 3.80 -2.02 0.76
N PRO A 51 5.11 -2.29 0.70
CA PRO A 51 5.60 -3.63 0.37
C PRO A 51 5.48 -4.62 1.54
N SER A 52 5.60 -4.16 2.80
CA SER A 52 5.56 -5.07 3.95
C SER A 52 4.14 -5.53 4.31
N ALA A 53 3.12 -4.73 4.07
CA ALA A 53 1.74 -5.13 4.36
C ALA A 53 1.31 -6.40 3.58
N PRO A 54 1.45 -6.49 2.25
CA PRO A 54 1.18 -7.73 1.54
C PRO A 54 2.14 -8.86 1.91
N ALA A 55 3.41 -8.56 2.22
CA ALA A 55 4.40 -9.57 2.60
C ALA A 55 4.06 -10.27 3.92
N ILE A 56 3.58 -9.55 4.93
CA ILE A 56 3.11 -10.11 6.20
C ILE A 56 1.92 -11.07 5.99
N MET A 57 1.10 -10.82 4.96
CA MET A 57 0.00 -11.69 4.57
C MET A 57 0.42 -12.82 3.60
N GLY A 58 1.71 -13.12 3.52
CA GLY A 58 2.27 -14.23 2.75
C GLY A 58 2.49 -13.96 1.26
N ASN A 59 2.32 -12.72 0.79
CA ASN A 59 2.49 -12.39 -0.62
C ASN A 59 3.94 -12.01 -0.95
N VAL A 60 4.32 -12.21 -2.20
CA VAL A 60 5.53 -11.62 -2.77
C VAL A 60 5.25 -10.19 -3.21
N ALA A 61 6.12 -9.26 -2.85
CA ALA A 61 6.01 -7.86 -3.24
C ALA A 61 7.15 -7.44 -4.17
N LEU A 62 6.79 -6.75 -5.24
CA LEU A 62 7.70 -6.05 -6.12
C LEU A 62 7.62 -4.56 -5.77
N TRP A 63 8.66 -4.02 -5.14
CA TRP A 63 8.65 -2.68 -4.57
C TRP A 63 9.38 -1.67 -5.44
N LYS A 64 8.63 -0.72 -5.98
CA LYS A 64 9.15 0.42 -6.72
C LYS A 64 9.01 1.71 -5.89
N PRO A 65 10.10 2.24 -5.34
CA PRO A 65 10.08 3.52 -4.64
C PRO A 65 9.93 4.69 -5.61
N ALA A 66 9.47 5.82 -5.11
CA ALA A 66 9.55 7.08 -5.85
C ALA A 66 11.01 7.37 -6.24
N SER A 67 11.24 7.87 -7.46
CA SER A 67 12.59 8.10 -7.97
C SER A 67 13.41 9.10 -7.11
N SER A 68 12.72 10.08 -6.50
CA SER A 68 13.34 11.05 -5.58
C SER A 68 13.57 10.50 -4.16
N ALA A 69 13.06 9.32 -3.81
CA ALA A 69 13.16 8.72 -2.48
C ALA A 69 13.78 7.30 -2.51
N VAL A 70 14.58 7.00 -3.53
CA VAL A 70 15.26 5.69 -3.66
C VAL A 70 16.22 5.45 -2.50
N TYR A 71 16.97 6.48 -2.10
CA TYR A 71 18.01 6.35 -1.08
C TYR A 71 17.44 5.94 0.30
N PRO A 72 16.49 6.65 0.90
CA PRO A 72 15.87 6.20 2.15
C PRO A 72 15.14 4.85 2.02
N ALA A 73 14.52 4.57 0.89
CA ALA A 73 13.87 3.29 0.64
C ALA A 73 14.88 2.12 0.60
N TYR A 74 16.07 2.36 0.05
CA TYR A 74 17.15 1.38 0.06
C TYR A 74 17.56 1.00 1.49
N PHE A 75 17.68 1.98 2.39
CA PHE A 75 18.00 1.69 3.80
C PHE A 75 16.88 0.91 4.50
N ILE A 76 15.62 1.16 4.18
CA ILE A 76 14.52 0.33 4.70
C ILE A 76 14.69 -1.11 4.23
N MET A 77 15.03 -1.33 2.95
CA MET A 77 15.27 -2.68 2.44
C MET A 77 16.43 -3.36 3.18
N GLN A 78 17.51 -2.65 3.47
CA GLN A 78 18.60 -3.18 4.29
C GLN A 78 18.13 -3.56 5.71
N VAL A 79 17.34 -2.71 6.35
CA VAL A 79 16.74 -3.01 7.67
C VAL A 79 15.89 -4.29 7.61
N PHE A 80 15.09 -4.47 6.56
CA PHE A 80 14.32 -5.70 6.38
C PHE A 80 15.23 -6.93 6.25
N GLN A 81 16.31 -6.83 5.48
CA GLN A 81 17.28 -7.92 5.30
C GLN A 81 18.00 -8.24 6.61
N GLU A 82 18.48 -7.24 7.34
CA GLU A 82 19.12 -7.41 8.66
C GLU A 82 18.15 -8.01 9.70
N ALA A 83 16.86 -7.69 9.58
CA ALA A 83 15.81 -8.27 10.42
C ALA A 83 15.46 -9.73 10.04
N GLY A 84 16.07 -10.28 9.00
CA GLY A 84 15.87 -11.65 8.56
C GLY A 84 14.76 -11.86 7.52
N LEU A 85 14.39 -10.81 6.78
CA LEU A 85 13.47 -10.98 5.65
C LEU A 85 14.06 -11.95 4.64
N PRO A 86 13.38 -13.07 4.31
CA PRO A 86 13.88 -14.02 3.33
C PRO A 86 13.99 -13.39 1.93
N ASP A 87 14.99 -13.84 1.19
CA ASP A 87 15.19 -13.42 -0.20
C ASP A 87 13.95 -13.72 -1.06
N GLY A 88 13.62 -12.80 -1.95
CA GLY A 88 12.50 -12.94 -2.88
C GLY A 88 11.13 -12.56 -2.32
N VAL A 89 10.97 -12.33 -1.01
CA VAL A 89 9.69 -11.90 -0.42
C VAL A 89 9.39 -10.46 -0.80
N ILE A 90 10.34 -9.54 -0.61
CA ILE A 90 10.24 -8.16 -1.09
C ILE A 90 11.40 -7.92 -2.06
N ASN A 91 11.07 -7.58 -3.30
CA ASN A 91 12.02 -7.36 -4.37
C ASN A 91 12.08 -5.85 -4.68
N PHE A 92 13.20 -5.22 -4.37
CA PHE A 92 13.40 -3.78 -4.51
C PHE A 92 13.84 -3.42 -5.93
N ILE A 93 13.01 -2.63 -6.65
CA ILE A 93 13.25 -2.25 -8.05
C ILE A 93 13.23 -0.72 -8.19
N PRO A 94 14.38 -0.05 -8.07
CA PRO A 94 14.47 1.36 -8.39
C PRO A 94 14.37 1.58 -9.91
N GLY A 95 13.67 2.62 -10.32
CA GLY A 95 13.54 2.95 -11.74
C GLY A 95 12.47 4.00 -12.02
N ARG A 96 12.48 4.49 -13.26
CA ARG A 96 11.44 5.44 -13.72
C ARG A 96 10.09 4.75 -13.79
N GLY A 97 9.05 5.36 -13.22
CA GLY A 97 7.69 4.82 -13.21
C GLY A 97 7.13 4.55 -14.61
N SER A 98 7.46 5.41 -15.57
CA SER A 98 7.06 5.26 -16.99
C SER A 98 7.72 4.06 -17.69
N VAL A 99 8.80 3.51 -17.15
CA VAL A 99 9.49 2.34 -17.70
C VAL A 99 9.09 1.08 -16.94
N VAL A 100 9.23 1.11 -15.61
CA VAL A 100 8.96 -0.05 -14.76
C VAL A 100 7.45 -0.37 -14.69
N GLY A 101 6.62 0.67 -14.63
CA GLY A 101 5.17 0.50 -14.45
C GLY A 101 4.51 -0.38 -15.52
N PRO A 102 4.61 -0.03 -16.82
CA PRO A 102 4.03 -0.84 -17.88
C PRO A 102 4.55 -2.27 -17.88
N LEU A 103 5.88 -2.47 -17.77
CA LEU A 103 6.49 -3.80 -17.76
C LEU A 103 5.94 -4.71 -16.66
N VAL A 104 5.72 -4.14 -15.48
CA VAL A 104 5.18 -4.89 -14.34
C VAL A 104 3.67 -5.13 -14.49
N MET A 105 2.94 -4.11 -14.97
CA MET A 105 1.49 -4.20 -15.14
C MET A 105 1.07 -5.09 -16.31
N ASP A 106 1.94 -5.32 -17.27
CA ASP A 106 1.67 -6.27 -18.37
C ASP A 106 1.98 -7.73 -17.99
N HIS A 107 2.55 -7.97 -16.82
CA HIS A 107 2.93 -9.32 -16.44
C HIS A 107 1.69 -10.15 -16.04
N PRO A 108 1.51 -11.37 -16.59
CA PRO A 108 0.32 -12.19 -16.32
C PRO A 108 0.17 -12.64 -14.86
N ASP A 109 1.26 -12.66 -14.09
CA ASP A 109 1.26 -13.00 -12.67
C ASP A 109 1.06 -11.78 -11.76
N LEU A 110 0.70 -10.61 -12.29
CA LEU A 110 0.31 -9.49 -11.45
C LEU A 110 -0.97 -9.85 -10.68
N ALA A 111 -0.86 -10.00 -9.38
CA ALA A 111 -1.98 -10.36 -8.50
C ALA A 111 -2.56 -9.18 -7.72
N GLY A 112 -1.81 -8.10 -7.61
CA GLY A 112 -2.28 -6.89 -6.94
C GLY A 112 -1.40 -5.68 -7.13
N VAL A 113 -1.97 -4.51 -6.84
CA VAL A 113 -1.26 -3.22 -6.78
C VAL A 113 -1.55 -2.58 -5.44
N HIS A 114 -0.49 -2.16 -4.75
CA HIS A 114 -0.58 -1.35 -3.55
C HIS A 114 0.13 -0.01 -3.82
N PHE A 115 -0.65 1.05 -3.98
CA PHE A 115 -0.19 2.33 -4.50
C PHE A 115 -0.46 3.47 -3.53
N THR A 116 0.51 4.35 -3.36
CA THR A 116 0.29 5.69 -2.80
C THR A 116 1.02 6.71 -3.67
N GLY A 117 0.29 7.71 -4.13
CA GLY A 117 0.84 8.75 -5.00
C GLY A 117 -0.23 9.64 -5.64
N SER A 118 0.03 10.17 -6.83
CA SER A 118 -0.92 11.08 -7.48
C SER A 118 -2.14 10.35 -8.03
N THR A 119 -3.30 11.00 -7.96
CA THR A 119 -4.57 10.50 -8.49
C THR A 119 -4.47 10.16 -9.97
N ALA A 120 -3.82 10.99 -10.78
CA ALA A 120 -3.70 10.75 -12.21
C ALA A 120 -2.90 9.47 -12.52
N VAL A 121 -1.82 9.21 -11.78
CA VAL A 121 -1.05 7.96 -11.94
C VAL A 121 -1.88 6.75 -11.56
N PHE A 122 -2.64 6.84 -10.46
CA PHE A 122 -3.50 5.73 -10.03
C PHE A 122 -4.62 5.44 -11.04
N GLN A 123 -5.26 6.47 -11.59
CA GLN A 123 -6.26 6.33 -12.64
C GLN A 123 -5.67 5.65 -13.88
N ASN A 124 -4.46 6.04 -14.30
CA ASN A 124 -3.78 5.42 -15.43
C ASN A 124 -3.45 3.94 -15.14
N MET A 125 -3.01 3.61 -13.93
CA MET A 125 -2.77 2.21 -13.54
C MET A 125 -4.07 1.40 -13.59
N TRP A 126 -5.16 1.94 -13.07
CA TRP A 126 -6.47 1.27 -13.11
C TRP A 126 -6.94 1.04 -14.54
N GLN A 127 -6.85 2.07 -15.39
CA GLN A 127 -7.22 1.96 -16.81
C GLN A 127 -6.36 0.92 -17.54
N HIS A 128 -5.05 0.90 -17.29
CA HIS A 128 -4.13 -0.06 -17.88
C HIS A 128 -4.49 -1.50 -17.50
N ILE A 129 -4.69 -1.75 -16.19
CA ILE A 129 -5.06 -3.07 -15.69
C ILE A 129 -6.43 -3.49 -16.21
N GLY A 130 -7.42 -2.60 -16.19
CA GLY A 130 -8.76 -2.88 -16.70
C GLY A 130 -8.78 -3.20 -18.20
N GLY A 131 -7.96 -2.48 -18.98
CA GLY A 131 -7.80 -2.75 -20.42
C GLY A 131 -7.15 -4.10 -20.73
N ASN A 132 -6.32 -4.60 -19.82
CA ASN A 132 -5.56 -5.83 -19.96
C ASN A 132 -6.12 -7.00 -19.13
N ILE A 133 -7.34 -6.88 -18.64
CA ILE A 133 -7.92 -7.82 -17.66
C ILE A 133 -7.88 -9.30 -18.10
N GLN A 134 -7.92 -9.56 -19.38
CA GLN A 134 -7.90 -10.93 -19.94
C GLN A 134 -6.51 -11.57 -19.94
N GLN A 135 -5.44 -10.79 -19.72
CA GLN A 135 -4.07 -11.29 -19.75
C GLN A 135 -3.61 -11.88 -18.40
N TYR A 136 -4.28 -11.51 -17.32
CA TYR A 136 -3.89 -11.94 -15.98
C TYR A 136 -4.42 -13.32 -15.63
N LYS A 137 -3.62 -14.10 -14.90
CA LYS A 137 -4.04 -15.41 -14.36
C LYS A 137 -5.16 -15.28 -13.33
N SER A 138 -5.21 -14.18 -12.59
CA SER A 138 -6.30 -13.81 -11.70
C SER A 138 -6.55 -12.31 -11.77
N TYR A 139 -7.73 -11.85 -11.37
CA TYR A 139 -8.03 -10.41 -11.36
C TYR A 139 -7.17 -9.68 -10.34
N PRO A 140 -6.28 -8.75 -10.74
CA PRO A 140 -5.44 -8.01 -9.81
C PRO A 140 -6.27 -7.19 -8.80
N ARG A 141 -5.91 -7.25 -7.53
CA ARG A 141 -6.50 -6.40 -6.50
C ARG A 141 -5.82 -5.04 -6.55
N ILE A 142 -6.60 -3.98 -6.61
CA ILE A 142 -6.07 -2.62 -6.71
C ILE A 142 -6.41 -1.87 -5.44
N VAL A 143 -5.40 -1.51 -4.68
CA VAL A 143 -5.51 -0.69 -3.46
C VAL A 143 -4.68 0.56 -3.66
N GLY A 144 -5.29 1.72 -3.53
CA GLY A 144 -4.60 2.98 -3.74
C GLY A 144 -5.07 4.07 -2.78
N GLU A 145 -4.09 4.84 -2.32
CA GLU A 145 -4.28 6.10 -1.63
C GLU A 145 -3.71 7.21 -2.50
N THR A 146 -4.52 8.24 -2.75
CA THR A 146 -4.15 9.34 -3.64
C THR A 146 -4.21 10.68 -2.92
N GLY A 147 -4.26 11.81 -3.64
CA GLY A 147 -4.27 13.14 -3.04
C GLY A 147 -5.43 13.35 -2.06
N GLY A 148 -5.12 13.92 -0.89
CA GLY A 148 -6.08 14.22 0.14
C GLY A 148 -7.05 15.34 -0.24
N LYS A 149 -8.24 15.30 0.34
CA LYS A 149 -9.26 16.36 0.29
C LYS A 149 -9.81 16.57 1.70
N ASP A 150 -8.92 16.92 2.60
CA ASP A 150 -9.18 16.99 4.03
C ASP A 150 -9.99 18.23 4.38
N PHE A 151 -10.75 18.16 5.45
CA PHE A 151 -11.55 19.29 5.93
C PHE A 151 -11.50 19.35 7.46
N CYS A 152 -11.72 20.55 8.00
CA CYS A 152 -11.93 20.78 9.41
C CYS A 152 -13.38 21.12 9.69
N LEU A 153 -14.05 20.34 10.53
CA LEU A 153 -15.37 20.66 11.06
C LEU A 153 -15.23 21.20 12.49
N ALA A 154 -15.52 22.47 12.68
CA ALA A 154 -15.41 23.13 13.97
C ALA A 154 -16.78 23.50 14.56
N HIS A 155 -17.05 23.06 15.80
CA HIS A 155 -18.22 23.51 16.54
C HIS A 155 -17.96 24.88 17.19
N LYS A 156 -19.02 25.67 17.44
CA LYS A 156 -18.94 27.02 18.03
C LYS A 156 -18.26 27.11 19.39
N SER A 157 -18.13 25.99 20.12
CA SER A 157 -17.42 25.92 21.41
C SER A 157 -15.92 25.69 21.31
N VAL A 158 -15.37 25.62 20.10
CA VAL A 158 -13.94 25.38 19.90
C VAL A 158 -13.10 26.53 20.42
N ASN A 159 -11.92 26.22 20.94
CA ASN A 159 -10.89 27.25 21.20
C ASN A 159 -10.30 27.70 19.86
N ILE A 160 -10.53 28.96 19.50
CA ILE A 160 -10.15 29.52 18.20
C ILE A 160 -8.61 29.47 18.00
N ASN A 161 -7.82 29.72 19.03
CA ASN A 161 -6.36 29.73 18.95
C ASN A 161 -5.81 28.31 18.71
N GLU A 162 -6.37 27.33 19.40
CA GLU A 162 -6.00 25.93 19.18
C GLU A 162 -6.41 25.43 17.79
N LEU A 163 -7.61 25.80 17.35
CA LEU A 163 -8.09 25.46 15.99
C LEU A 163 -7.18 26.09 14.93
N ALA A 164 -6.89 27.40 15.03
CA ALA A 164 -6.02 28.09 14.08
C ALA A 164 -4.62 27.45 14.03
N THR A 165 -4.05 27.11 15.19
CA THR A 165 -2.76 26.43 15.26
C THR A 165 -2.81 25.03 14.58
N ALA A 166 -3.84 24.26 14.86
CA ALA A 166 -4.03 22.95 14.27
C ALA A 166 -4.19 23.02 12.74
N MET A 167 -4.98 23.98 12.26
CA MET A 167 -5.19 24.19 10.81
C MET A 167 -3.88 24.61 10.10
N ILE A 168 -3.11 25.55 10.70
CA ILE A 168 -1.82 25.98 10.14
C ILE A 168 -0.85 24.81 10.09
N ARG A 169 -0.74 24.04 11.17
CA ARG A 169 0.14 22.86 11.20
C ARG A 169 -0.32 21.80 10.20
N GLY A 170 -1.60 21.51 10.13
CA GLY A 170 -2.14 20.56 9.17
C GLY A 170 -1.83 20.96 7.73
N ALA A 171 -2.04 22.22 7.37
CA ALA A 171 -1.87 22.71 6.01
C ALA A 171 -0.41 22.90 5.58
N PHE A 172 0.48 23.37 6.47
CA PHE A 172 1.81 23.86 6.08
C PHE A 172 2.97 23.06 6.68
N GLU A 173 2.74 22.23 7.68
CA GLU A 173 3.78 21.36 8.22
C GLU A 173 4.33 20.45 7.14
N PHE A 174 5.66 20.23 7.13
CA PHE A 174 6.32 19.44 6.08
C PHE A 174 6.09 20.01 4.66
N GLN A 175 6.04 21.33 4.52
CA GLN A 175 5.78 22.08 3.26
C GLN A 175 4.48 21.64 2.55
N GLY A 176 3.46 21.23 3.28
CA GLY A 176 2.20 20.77 2.71
C GLY A 176 2.28 19.44 1.95
N GLN A 177 3.33 18.65 2.18
CA GLN A 177 3.53 17.35 1.52
C GLN A 177 2.90 16.19 2.29
N LYS A 178 1.81 16.45 3.00
CA LYS A 178 0.99 15.44 3.67
C LYS A 178 -0.31 15.22 2.90
N CYS A 179 -0.74 13.99 2.81
CA CYS A 179 -1.97 13.61 2.14
C CYS A 179 -3.22 13.79 3.03
N SER A 180 -3.01 14.08 4.32
CA SER A 180 -4.07 14.31 5.32
C SER A 180 -3.66 15.36 6.35
#